data_5d1bd4505e29576f7c98cfde85629b83
#
_entry.id   5d1bd4505e29576f7c98cfde85629b83
#
_cell.length_a   1.000
_cell.length_b   1.000
_cell.length_c   1.000
_cell.angle_alpha   90.00
_cell.angle_beta   90.00
_cell.angle_gamma   90.00
#
_symmetry.space_group_name_H-M   'P 1'
#
loop_
_entity.id
_entity.type
_entity.pdbx_description
1 polymer ?
#
loop_
_entity_poly.entity_id
_entity_poly.type
_entity_poly.pdbx_seq_one_letter_code
_entity_poly.pdbx_strand_id
1 'polypeptide(L)'
;MIDIVRCAYVGYVGVPHGVELNGEKLFYAHAHLHGGPAPVRRFLPKLIDLVWNGKINPGKVFDLTLPLDQVAEGYRAMDERRAIKTLLRPYDITG
;
A
#
# COMPACT_ATOMS: atom_id res chain seq x y z
N MET A 1 8.31 -17.13 1.98
CA MET A 1 7.84 -17.54 3.32
C MET A 1 7.70 -16.31 4.19
N ILE A 2 6.60 -16.20 4.91
CA ILE A 2 6.38 -15.08 5.83
C ILE A 2 7.09 -15.41 7.15
N ASP A 3 7.97 -14.51 7.59
CA ASP A 3 8.59 -14.63 8.90
C ASP A 3 7.61 -14.21 9.98
N ILE A 4 7.37 -15.11 10.92
CA ILE A 4 6.37 -14.91 11.96
C ILE A 4 7.05 -14.76 13.31
N VAL A 5 6.81 -13.62 13.94
CA VAL A 5 7.30 -13.34 15.28
C VAL A 5 6.48 -14.14 16.30
N ARG A 6 7.17 -14.69 17.29
CA ARG A 6 6.56 -15.53 18.31
C ARG A 6 5.58 -14.75 19.17
N CYS A 7 4.40 -15.35 19.44
CA CYS A 7 3.34 -14.76 20.27
C CYS A 7 2.88 -13.37 19.79
N ALA A 8 2.86 -13.14 18.48
CA ALA A 8 2.57 -11.81 17.93
C ALA A 8 1.32 -11.81 17.05
N TYR A 9 0.76 -10.62 16.93
CA TYR A 9 -0.26 -10.32 15.93
C TYR A 9 0.43 -9.79 14.69
N VAL A 10 0.25 -10.46 13.57
CA VAL A 10 0.87 -10.10 12.30
C VAL A 10 -0.22 -9.71 11.31
N GLY A 11 -0.13 -8.51 10.77
CA GLY A 11 -0.99 -8.06 9.67
C GLY A 11 -0.22 -8.09 8.36
N TYR A 12 -0.86 -8.53 7.28
CA TYR A 12 -0.28 -8.43 5.95
C TYR A 12 -1.12 -7.53 5.07
N VAL A 13 -0.47 -6.77 4.20
CA VAL A 13 -1.08 -5.79 3.30
C VAL A 13 -0.95 -6.30 1.87
N GLY A 14 -2.07 -6.29 1.16
CA GLY A 14 -2.13 -6.77 -0.21
C GLY A 14 -2.45 -8.26 -0.28
N VAL A 15 -2.76 -8.71 -1.50
CA VAL A 15 -3.04 -10.13 -1.76
C VAL A 15 -1.73 -10.87 -1.99
N PRO A 16 -1.36 -11.80 -1.11
CA PRO A 16 -0.15 -12.60 -1.34
C PRO A 16 -0.40 -13.63 -2.44
N HIS A 17 0.48 -13.65 -3.44
CA HIS A 17 0.46 -14.62 -4.53
C HIS A 17 1.60 -15.61 -4.36
N GLY A 18 1.30 -16.91 -4.48
CA GLY A 18 2.32 -17.95 -4.39
C GLY A 18 3.00 -18.06 -3.02
N VAL A 19 2.33 -17.61 -1.98
CA VAL A 19 2.83 -17.67 -0.60
C VAL A 19 2.34 -18.95 0.06
N GLU A 20 3.27 -19.69 0.64
CA GLU A 20 2.95 -20.87 1.45
C GLU A 20 3.06 -20.50 2.93
N LEU A 21 2.12 -21.01 3.72
CA LEU A 21 2.13 -20.88 5.17
C LEU A 21 2.48 -22.22 5.81
N ASN A 22 3.47 -22.20 6.69
CA ASN A 22 3.81 -23.37 7.47
C ASN A 22 2.93 -23.42 8.73
N GLY A 23 1.93 -24.31 8.72
CA GLY A 23 0.98 -24.43 9.81
C GLY A 23 1.60 -24.85 11.14
N GLU A 24 2.65 -25.64 11.10
CA GLU A 24 3.38 -26.07 12.30
C GLU A 24 4.08 -24.88 12.96
N LYS A 25 4.74 -24.02 12.17
CA LYS A 25 5.36 -22.80 12.69
C LYS A 25 4.34 -21.85 13.30
N LEU A 26 3.18 -21.69 12.66
CA LEU A 26 2.10 -20.84 13.17
C LEU A 26 1.60 -21.38 14.52
N PHE A 27 1.40 -22.67 14.61
CA PHE A 27 0.92 -23.33 15.83
C PHE A 27 1.88 -23.12 17.00
N TYR A 28 3.16 -23.46 16.82
CA TYR A 28 4.14 -23.37 17.90
C TYR A 28 4.56 -21.92 18.21
N ALA A 29 4.38 -21.01 17.29
CA ALA A 29 4.67 -19.60 17.52
C ALA A 29 3.52 -18.85 18.23
N HIS A 30 2.37 -19.47 18.42
CA HIS A 30 1.16 -18.80 18.92
C HIS A 30 0.86 -17.53 18.12
N ALA A 31 1.04 -17.58 16.80
CA ALA A 31 0.91 -16.41 15.95
C ALA A 31 -0.54 -16.16 15.57
N HIS A 32 -0.92 -14.89 15.55
CA HIS A 32 -2.18 -14.42 15.00
C HIS A 32 -1.92 -13.76 13.66
N LEU A 33 -2.55 -14.24 12.61
CA LEU A 33 -2.33 -13.74 11.26
C LEU A 33 -3.63 -13.14 10.72
N HIS A 34 -3.58 -11.88 10.32
CA HIS A 34 -4.74 -11.15 9.83
C HIS A 34 -4.43 -10.47 8.50
N GLY A 35 -5.39 -10.52 7.60
CA GLY A 35 -5.34 -9.82 6.33
C GLY A 35 -6.76 -9.51 5.86
N GLY A 36 -6.85 -8.76 4.79
CA GLY A 36 -8.13 -8.44 4.18
C GLY A 36 -8.05 -7.18 3.32
N PRO A 37 -9.11 -6.89 2.57
CA PRO A 37 -9.20 -5.64 1.82
C PRO A 37 -9.14 -4.44 2.77
N ALA A 38 -8.44 -3.39 2.33
CA ALA A 38 -8.37 -2.16 3.11
C ALA A 38 -9.77 -1.54 3.24
N PRO A 39 -10.29 -1.33 4.46
CA PRO A 39 -11.61 -0.73 4.64
C PRO A 39 -11.55 0.79 4.51
N VAL A 40 -11.32 1.26 3.30
CA VAL A 40 -11.01 2.67 2.99
C VAL A 40 -12.08 3.61 3.52
N ARG A 41 -13.34 3.31 3.23
CA ARG A 41 -14.46 4.18 3.65
C ARG A 41 -14.51 4.37 5.16
N ARG A 42 -14.20 3.33 5.92
CA ARG A 42 -14.21 3.39 7.39
C ARG A 42 -13.12 4.35 7.92
N PHE A 43 -11.94 4.32 7.32
CA PHE A 43 -10.80 5.08 7.82
C PHE A 43 -10.62 6.44 7.14
N LEU A 44 -11.29 6.68 6.03
CA LEU A 44 -11.11 7.90 5.25
C LEU A 44 -11.33 9.19 6.04
N PRO A 45 -12.39 9.33 6.87
CA PRO A 45 -12.57 10.55 7.65
C PRO A 45 -11.39 10.83 8.60
N LYS A 46 -10.88 9.79 9.26
CA LYS A 46 -9.72 9.91 10.14
C LYS A 46 -8.45 10.28 9.37
N LEU A 47 -8.26 9.67 8.21
CA LEU A 47 -7.10 9.95 7.35
C LEU A 47 -7.12 11.39 6.84
N ILE A 48 -8.27 11.89 6.44
CA ILE A 48 -8.43 13.28 6.01
C ILE A 48 -8.04 14.24 7.14
N ASP A 49 -8.50 13.97 8.35
CA ASP A 49 -8.12 14.77 9.53
C ASP A 49 -6.61 14.78 9.77
N LEU A 50 -5.98 13.61 9.67
CA LEU A 50 -4.55 13.48 9.87
C LEU A 50 -3.74 14.26 8.81
N VAL A 51 -4.18 14.22 7.56
CA VAL A 51 -3.56 14.97 6.47
C VAL A 51 -3.78 16.48 6.66
N TRP A 52 -5.01 16.87 6.96
CA TRP A 52 -5.37 18.28 7.11
C TRP A 52 -4.60 18.95 8.24
N ASN A 53 -4.40 18.23 9.34
CA ASN A 53 -3.67 18.73 10.51
C ASN A 53 -2.15 18.53 10.41
N GLY A 54 -1.65 18.08 9.28
CA GLY A 54 -0.22 17.90 9.06
C GLY A 54 0.42 16.78 9.87
N LYS A 55 -0.36 15.84 10.39
CA LYS A 55 0.13 14.71 11.16
C LYS A 55 0.80 13.64 10.30
N ILE A 56 0.30 13.49 9.07
CA ILE A 56 0.86 12.57 8.07
C ILE A 56 0.97 13.30 6.73
N ASN A 57 1.91 12.87 5.91
CA ASN A 57 2.09 13.40 4.56
C ASN A 57 2.17 12.24 3.55
N PRO A 58 1.02 11.66 3.15
CA PRO A 58 1.02 10.55 2.21
C PRO A 58 1.42 10.95 0.80
N GLY A 59 1.40 12.24 0.46
CA GLY A 59 1.84 12.75 -0.84
C GLY A 59 3.30 12.46 -1.16
N LYS A 60 4.11 12.12 -0.15
CA LYS A 60 5.51 11.73 -0.35
C LYS A 60 5.70 10.49 -1.22
N VAL A 61 4.67 9.65 -1.36
CA VAL A 61 4.77 8.44 -2.20
C VAL A 61 4.73 8.77 -3.69
N PHE A 62 4.25 9.95 -4.07
CA PHE A 62 4.18 10.35 -5.46
C PHE A 62 5.52 10.93 -5.92
N ASP A 63 6.27 10.16 -6.67
CA ASP A 63 7.60 10.52 -7.17
C ASP A 63 7.66 10.61 -8.70
N LEU A 64 6.53 10.44 -9.37
CA LEU A 64 6.42 10.61 -10.81
C LEU A 64 5.05 11.21 -11.13
N THR A 65 5.07 12.32 -11.89
CA THR A 65 3.83 12.97 -12.35
C THR A 65 3.79 12.93 -13.87
N LEU A 66 2.69 12.42 -14.42
CA LEU A 66 2.49 12.28 -15.85
C LEU A 66 1.12 12.80 -16.27
N PRO A 67 0.96 13.27 -17.52
CA PRO A 67 -0.36 13.53 -18.06
C PRO A 67 -1.14 12.21 -18.22
N LEU A 68 -2.46 12.30 -18.27
CA LEU A 68 -3.33 11.13 -18.32
C LEU A 68 -3.05 10.23 -19.53
N ASP A 69 -2.72 10.80 -20.67
CA ASP A 69 -2.42 10.05 -21.90
C ASP A 69 -1.15 9.19 -21.79
N GLN A 70 -0.33 9.41 -20.77
CA GLN A 70 0.86 8.61 -20.47
C GLN A 70 0.65 7.60 -19.35
N VAL A 71 -0.58 7.21 -19.08
CA VAL A 71 -0.91 6.26 -18.00
C VAL A 71 -0.17 4.93 -18.14
N ALA A 72 0.01 4.44 -19.36
CA ALA A 72 0.73 3.19 -19.61
C ALA A 72 2.19 3.28 -19.14
N GLU A 73 2.85 4.41 -19.37
CA GLU A 73 4.20 4.63 -18.86
C GLU A 73 4.23 4.70 -17.34
N GLY A 74 3.20 5.29 -16.73
CA GLY A 74 3.06 5.32 -15.28
C GLY A 74 3.04 3.92 -14.67
N TYR A 75 2.23 3.04 -15.22
CA TYR A 75 2.18 1.63 -14.78
C TYR A 75 3.52 0.92 -15.00
N ARG A 76 4.14 1.15 -16.15
CA ARG A 76 5.45 0.55 -16.46
C ARG A 76 6.52 1.00 -15.47
N ALA A 77 6.54 2.29 -15.14
CA ALA A 77 7.50 2.84 -14.18
C ALA A 77 7.36 2.22 -12.80
N MET A 78 6.13 1.99 -12.35
CA MET A 78 5.88 1.32 -11.07
C MET A 78 6.26 -0.17 -11.12
N ASP A 79 5.94 -0.85 -12.21
CA ASP A 79 6.28 -2.26 -12.41
C ASP A 79 7.79 -2.49 -12.44
N GLU A 80 8.52 -1.62 -13.11
CA GLU A 80 9.98 -1.64 -13.19
C GLU A 80 10.67 -1.05 -11.96
N ARG A 81 9.91 -0.59 -10.98
CA ARG A 81 10.40 0.03 -9.75
C ARG A 81 11.24 1.30 -9.97
N ARG A 82 10.97 2.02 -11.06
CA ARG A 82 11.52 3.35 -11.31
C ARG A 82 10.73 4.44 -10.58
N ALA A 83 9.49 4.14 -10.23
CA ALA A 83 8.62 5.01 -9.44
C ALA A 83 7.94 4.22 -8.34
N ILE A 84 7.70 4.86 -7.21
CA ILE A 84 6.91 4.30 -6.11
C ILE A 84 5.43 4.41 -6.44
N LYS A 85 5.00 5.62 -6.80
CA LYS A 85 3.61 5.89 -7.14
C LYS A 85 3.52 7.00 -8.18
N THR A 86 2.80 6.74 -9.25
CA THR A 86 2.59 7.74 -10.31
C THR A 86 1.32 8.53 -10.05
N LEU A 87 1.44 9.85 -10.10
CA LEU A 87 0.31 10.77 -10.08
C LEU A 87 -0.03 11.17 -11.53
N LEU A 88 -1.28 10.99 -11.91
CA LEU A 88 -1.76 11.39 -13.23
C LEU A 88 -2.49 12.73 -13.13
N ARG A 89 -2.18 13.62 -14.05
CA ARG A 89 -2.88 14.91 -14.19
C ARG A 89 -3.73 14.88 -15.46
N PRO A 90 -5.07 14.80 -15.32
CA PRO A 90 -5.97 14.79 -16.49
C PRO A 90 -5.98 16.12 -17.24
N TYR A 91 -5.65 17.21 -16.54
CA TYR A 91 -5.64 18.55 -17.12
C TYR A 91 -4.31 19.21 -16.83
N ASP A 92 -3.88 20.04 -17.77
CA ASP A 92 -2.80 20.96 -17.50
C ASP A 92 -3.38 22.19 -16.79
N ILE A 93 -3.07 22.32 -15.49
CA ILE A 93 -3.58 23.42 -14.67
C ILE A 93 -2.64 24.63 -14.69
N THR A 94 -1.79 24.72 -15.68
CA THR A 94 -1.00 25.93 -15.91
C THR A 94 -1.85 26.96 -16.63
N GLY A 95 -2.60 27.67 -15.85
CA GLY A 95 -3.38 28.77 -16.37
C GLY A 95 -3.05 30.03 -15.65
#